data_b81f723b9fdeab2b0928dd5b00c1984e
#
_entry.id   b81f723b9fdeab2b0928dd5b00c1984e
#
_cell.length_a   1.000
_cell.length_b   1.000
_cell.length_c   1.000
_cell.angle_alpha   90.00
_cell.angle_beta   90.00
_cell.angle_gamma   90.00
#
_symmetry.space_group_name_H-M   'P 1'
#
loop_
_entity.id
_entity.type
_entity.pdbx_description
1 polymer ?
#
loop_
_entity_poly.entity_id
_entity_poly.type
_entity_poly.pdbx_seq_one_letter_code
_entity_poly.pdbx_strand_id
1 'polypeptide(L)'
;MFSYMPREHYKEELAQHQEGAPDIIQRAGINVLWNDNDGGCKGACDRVPHQNVTALNLPGQCINGECYDEVLFHGLEEYINNLQGDGVIVLHTIGSHGPTYYNRYPPQFRKFTPTCDTNEIQTCTKEQLVNTYDNTLAYVDYIVDKAINLLKEHQGEVNLPPAWFIFLTTVNR
;
A
#
# COMPACT_ATOMS: atom_id res chain seq x y z
N MET A 1 1.55 5.17 -12.97
CA MET A 1 2.64 4.18 -12.81
C MET A 1 2.39 2.94 -13.66
N PHE A 2 1.21 2.32 -13.61
CA PHE A 2 0.91 1.05 -14.29
C PHE A 2 0.41 1.19 -15.75
N SER A 3 0.17 2.42 -16.23
CA SER A 3 -0.21 2.68 -17.62
C SER A 3 1.02 2.73 -18.53
N TYR A 4 0.88 2.24 -19.76
CA TYR A 4 1.90 2.39 -20.80
C TYR A 4 1.94 3.79 -21.42
N MET A 5 0.93 4.63 -21.12
CA MET A 5 0.92 6.00 -21.63
C MET A 5 2.02 6.85 -20.97
N PRO A 6 2.81 7.60 -21.76
CA PRO A 6 3.75 8.55 -21.20
C PRO A 6 3.00 9.65 -20.43
N ARG A 7 3.68 10.19 -19.40
CA ARG A 7 3.08 11.16 -18.47
C ARG A 7 2.46 12.37 -19.18
N GLU A 8 3.09 12.84 -20.25
CA GLU A 8 2.66 14.00 -21.02
C GLU A 8 1.34 13.76 -21.78
N HIS A 9 1.01 12.49 -22.05
CA HIS A 9 -0.17 12.06 -22.78
C HIS A 9 -1.17 11.28 -21.92
N TYR A 10 -0.91 11.18 -20.60
CA TYR A 10 -1.78 10.45 -19.70
C TYR A 10 -3.15 11.11 -19.61
N LYS A 11 -4.19 10.32 -19.90
CA LYS A 11 -5.60 10.68 -19.73
C LYS A 11 -6.27 9.57 -18.93
N GLU A 12 -6.86 9.92 -17.80
CA GLU A 12 -7.48 8.96 -16.88
C GLU A 12 -8.60 8.14 -17.57
N GLU A 13 -9.45 8.81 -18.36
CA GLU A 13 -10.51 8.14 -19.11
C GLU A 13 -9.99 7.06 -20.07
N LEU A 14 -8.85 7.30 -20.71
CA LEU A 14 -8.22 6.31 -21.59
C LEU A 14 -7.55 5.20 -20.79
N ALA A 15 -6.94 5.53 -19.65
CA ALA A 15 -6.27 4.55 -18.79
C ALA A 15 -7.24 3.50 -18.24
N GLN A 16 -8.48 3.91 -17.92
CA GLN A 16 -9.51 3.00 -17.45
C GLN A 16 -9.96 1.96 -18.50
N HIS A 17 -9.81 2.29 -19.79
CA HIS A 17 -10.19 1.42 -20.90
C HIS A 17 -9.04 0.67 -21.56
N GLN A 18 -7.82 0.80 -21.01
CA GLN A 18 -6.62 0.18 -21.55
C GLN A 18 -5.99 -0.76 -20.54
N GLU A 19 -5.36 -1.83 -21.03
CA GLU A 19 -4.58 -2.73 -20.19
C GLU A 19 -3.39 -1.98 -19.57
N GLY A 20 -3.22 -2.17 -18.27
CA GLY A 20 -2.03 -1.74 -17.52
C GLY A 20 -1.06 -2.89 -17.28
N ALA A 21 0.01 -2.62 -16.56
CA ALA A 21 1.00 -3.64 -16.24
C ALA A 21 0.41 -4.86 -15.49
N PRO A 22 -0.51 -4.70 -14.50
CA PRO A 22 -1.12 -5.84 -13.83
C PRO A 22 -1.88 -6.77 -14.80
N ASP A 23 -2.61 -6.20 -15.77
CA ASP A 23 -3.38 -6.96 -16.77
C ASP A 23 -2.46 -7.80 -17.66
N ILE A 24 -1.36 -7.19 -18.11
CA ILE A 24 -0.37 -7.85 -18.98
C ILE A 24 0.32 -8.99 -18.23
N ILE A 25 0.69 -8.78 -16.98
CA ILE A 25 1.30 -9.78 -16.12
C ILE A 25 0.37 -10.98 -15.93
N GLN A 26 -0.92 -10.70 -15.59
CA GLN A 26 -1.92 -11.76 -15.44
C GLN A 26 -2.16 -12.52 -16.75
N ARG A 27 -2.23 -11.82 -17.87
CA ARG A 27 -2.37 -12.46 -19.19
C ARG A 27 -1.17 -13.32 -19.57
N ALA A 28 0.03 -13.02 -19.06
CA ALA A 28 1.22 -13.84 -19.23
C ALA A 28 1.21 -15.13 -18.36
N GLY A 29 0.16 -15.36 -17.58
CA GLY A 29 0.01 -16.54 -16.73
C GLY A 29 0.61 -16.39 -15.32
N ILE A 30 1.00 -15.18 -14.95
CA ILE A 30 1.48 -14.86 -13.59
C ILE A 30 0.29 -14.44 -12.74
N ASN A 31 0.17 -15.00 -11.54
CA ASN A 31 -0.90 -14.60 -10.62
C ASN A 31 -0.71 -13.14 -10.17
N VAL A 32 -1.80 -12.39 -10.08
CA VAL A 32 -1.78 -11.02 -9.57
C VAL A 32 -2.79 -10.89 -8.44
N LEU A 33 -2.37 -10.26 -7.35
CA LEU A 33 -3.26 -9.84 -6.26
C LEU A 33 -2.99 -8.36 -5.95
N TRP A 34 -4.06 -7.57 -5.84
CA TRP A 34 -3.99 -6.18 -5.43
C TRP A 34 -4.77 -5.97 -4.12
N ASN A 35 -4.08 -5.68 -3.02
CA ASN A 35 -4.70 -5.25 -1.78
C ASN A 35 -4.65 -3.73 -1.67
N ASP A 36 -5.81 -3.10 -1.49
CA ASP A 36 -5.97 -1.64 -1.51
C ASP A 36 -6.34 -1.08 -0.15
N ASN A 37 -5.56 -0.12 0.34
CA ASN A 37 -5.84 0.71 1.52
C ASN A 37 -5.87 2.22 1.22
N ASP A 38 -5.81 2.64 -0.05
CA ASP A 38 -5.78 4.06 -0.44
C ASP A 38 -7.03 4.51 -1.22
N GLY A 39 -8.18 3.87 -0.93
CA GLY A 39 -9.48 4.29 -1.48
C GLY A 39 -9.70 3.95 -2.95
N GLY A 40 -9.00 2.96 -3.48
CA GLY A 40 -9.18 2.43 -4.83
C GLY A 40 -7.97 2.59 -5.74
N CYS A 41 -7.90 1.75 -6.75
CA CYS A 41 -6.75 1.65 -7.67
C CYS A 41 -6.87 2.51 -8.93
N LYS A 42 -7.89 3.34 -9.04
CA LYS A 42 -8.15 4.23 -10.19
C LYS A 42 -8.05 3.52 -11.56
N GLY A 43 -8.65 2.35 -11.66
CA GLY A 43 -8.66 1.52 -12.88
C GLY A 43 -7.47 0.58 -13.03
N ALA A 44 -6.41 0.70 -12.24
CA ALA A 44 -5.20 -0.10 -12.38
C ALA A 44 -5.39 -1.58 -11.98
N CYS A 45 -6.36 -1.87 -11.11
CA CYS A 45 -6.64 -3.22 -10.62
C CYS A 45 -8.00 -3.79 -11.05
N ASP A 46 -8.81 -3.04 -11.82
CA ASP A 46 -10.20 -3.42 -12.12
C ASP A 46 -10.35 -4.78 -12.82
N ARG A 47 -9.30 -5.22 -13.51
CA ARG A 47 -9.30 -6.45 -14.32
C ARG A 47 -8.45 -7.58 -13.73
N VAL A 48 -7.90 -7.37 -12.54
CA VAL A 48 -7.12 -8.37 -11.79
C VAL A 48 -7.78 -8.66 -10.44
N PRO A 49 -7.52 -9.80 -9.80
CA PRO A 49 -7.94 -10.06 -8.43
C PRO A 49 -7.50 -8.94 -7.49
N HIS A 50 -8.47 -8.30 -6.84
CA HIS A 50 -8.20 -7.19 -5.93
C HIS A 50 -9.16 -7.20 -4.74
N GLN A 51 -8.73 -6.61 -3.65
CA GLN A 51 -9.49 -6.47 -2.42
C GLN A 51 -9.31 -5.06 -1.85
N ASN A 52 -10.43 -4.38 -1.57
CA ASN A 52 -10.44 -3.19 -0.73
C ASN A 52 -10.42 -3.64 0.74
N VAL A 53 -9.24 -3.60 1.35
CA VAL A 53 -9.05 -4.11 2.71
C VAL A 53 -9.64 -3.18 3.78
N THR A 54 -9.91 -1.91 3.49
CA THR A 54 -10.60 -1.00 4.41
C THR A 54 -12.03 -1.47 4.69
N ALA A 55 -12.66 -2.13 3.72
CA ALA A 55 -14.01 -2.68 3.87
C ALA A 55 -14.10 -3.79 4.92
N LEU A 56 -12.97 -4.42 5.28
CA LEU A 56 -12.91 -5.45 6.34
C LEU A 56 -13.14 -4.86 7.73
N ASN A 57 -12.85 -3.56 7.91
CA ASN A 57 -13.03 -2.80 9.15
C ASN A 57 -12.51 -3.56 10.39
N LEU A 58 -11.28 -4.07 10.30
CA LEU A 58 -10.71 -4.94 11.33
C LEU A 58 -10.53 -4.21 12.66
N PRO A 59 -11.01 -4.79 13.77
CA PRO A 59 -10.86 -4.19 15.10
C PRO A 59 -9.39 -3.92 15.44
N GLY A 60 -9.08 -2.72 15.92
CA GLY A 60 -7.72 -2.30 16.29
C GLY A 60 -6.82 -1.88 15.13
N GLN A 61 -7.24 -2.15 13.90
CA GLN A 61 -6.51 -1.71 12.69
C GLN A 61 -7.24 -0.60 11.93
N CYS A 62 -8.54 -0.47 12.13
CA CYS A 62 -9.37 0.54 11.45
C CYS A 62 -10.08 1.44 12.46
N ILE A 63 -10.12 2.76 12.16
CA ILE A 63 -10.77 3.80 12.98
C ILE A 63 -11.52 4.74 12.03
N ASN A 64 -12.82 4.90 12.23
CA ASN A 64 -13.67 5.82 11.45
C ASN A 64 -13.60 5.63 9.91
N GLY A 65 -13.44 4.37 9.45
CA GLY A 65 -13.38 4.05 8.03
C GLY A 65 -12.00 4.23 7.37
N GLU A 66 -10.99 4.64 8.13
CA GLU A 66 -9.58 4.64 7.71
C GLU A 66 -8.84 3.51 8.44
N CYS A 67 -7.94 2.82 7.76
CA CYS A 67 -7.18 1.72 8.35
C CYS A 67 -5.68 1.98 8.29
N TYR A 68 -4.97 1.47 9.28
CA TYR A 68 -3.51 1.40 9.22
C TYR A 68 -3.07 0.40 8.16
N ASP A 69 -1.95 0.64 7.50
CA ASP A 69 -1.47 -0.19 6.38
C ASP A 69 -1.18 -1.64 6.75
N GLU A 70 -1.12 -1.97 8.02
CA GLU A 70 -1.01 -3.36 8.48
C GLU A 70 -2.19 -4.24 8.04
N VAL A 71 -3.36 -3.65 7.78
CA VAL A 71 -4.55 -4.35 7.24
C VAL A 71 -4.28 -5.01 5.89
N LEU A 72 -3.30 -4.51 5.10
CA LEU A 72 -2.91 -5.07 3.80
C LEU A 72 -2.40 -6.52 3.87
N PHE A 73 -1.96 -6.95 5.05
CA PHE A 73 -1.46 -8.32 5.27
C PHE A 73 -2.57 -9.32 5.62
N HIS A 74 -3.81 -8.87 5.79
CA HIS A 74 -4.92 -9.76 6.11
C HIS A 74 -5.14 -10.80 5.00
N GLY A 75 -5.07 -12.08 5.37
CA GLY A 75 -5.21 -13.20 4.43
C GLY A 75 -4.04 -13.41 3.47
N LEU A 76 -2.99 -12.58 3.54
CA LEU A 76 -1.87 -12.62 2.58
C LEU A 76 -1.02 -13.88 2.74
N GLU A 77 -0.78 -14.33 3.96
CA GLU A 77 -0.05 -15.56 4.24
C GLU A 77 -0.77 -16.78 3.65
N GLU A 78 -2.09 -16.87 3.85
CA GLU A 78 -2.90 -17.94 3.26
C GLU A 78 -2.87 -17.88 1.72
N TYR A 79 -2.92 -16.69 1.14
CA TYR A 79 -2.81 -16.51 -0.31
C TYR A 79 -1.46 -17.01 -0.83
N ILE A 80 -0.35 -16.64 -0.18
CA ILE A 80 1.00 -17.06 -0.57
C ILE A 80 1.15 -18.58 -0.47
N ASN A 81 0.68 -19.19 0.61
CA ASN A 81 0.75 -20.64 0.82
C ASN A 81 -0.04 -21.45 -0.22
N ASN A 82 -1.10 -20.87 -0.77
CA ASN A 82 -1.92 -21.51 -1.81
C ASN A 82 -1.51 -21.14 -3.23
N LEU A 83 -0.52 -20.27 -3.39
CA LEU A 83 -0.10 -19.77 -4.70
C LEU A 83 0.54 -20.89 -5.53
N GLN A 84 0.05 -21.07 -6.76
CA GLN A 84 0.64 -22.01 -7.72
C GLN A 84 1.40 -21.23 -8.78
N GLY A 85 2.72 -21.44 -8.85
CA GLY A 85 3.60 -20.74 -9.78
C GLY A 85 3.97 -19.32 -9.33
N ASP A 86 4.31 -18.47 -10.28
CA ASP A 86 4.75 -17.11 -10.01
C ASP A 86 3.58 -16.19 -9.63
N GLY A 87 3.84 -15.20 -8.79
CA GLY A 87 2.86 -14.23 -8.36
C GLY A 87 3.42 -12.82 -8.19
N VAL A 88 2.58 -11.83 -8.47
CA VAL A 88 2.80 -10.41 -8.16
C VAL A 88 1.74 -9.96 -7.17
N ILE A 89 2.17 -9.46 -6.02
CA ILE A 89 1.31 -8.92 -4.98
C ILE A 89 1.56 -7.42 -4.88
N VAL A 90 0.50 -6.64 -5.04
CA VAL A 90 0.54 -5.18 -4.88
C VAL A 90 -0.10 -4.84 -3.54
N LEU A 91 0.67 -4.23 -2.65
CA LEU A 91 0.20 -3.65 -1.39
C LEU A 91 0.07 -2.14 -1.58
N HIS A 92 -1.15 -1.68 -1.89
CA HIS A 92 -1.43 -0.27 -2.14
C HIS A 92 -1.68 0.44 -0.81
N THR A 93 -0.61 1.03 -0.27
CA THR A 93 -0.60 1.67 1.03
C THR A 93 -1.21 3.07 0.97
N ILE A 94 -1.86 3.50 2.05
CA ILE A 94 -2.15 4.92 2.27
C ILE A 94 -0.88 5.68 2.69
N GLY A 95 0.06 5.00 3.32
CA GLY A 95 1.39 5.52 3.66
C GLY A 95 1.35 6.86 4.36
N SER A 96 2.16 7.81 3.87
CA SER A 96 2.25 9.17 4.40
C SER A 96 1.30 10.16 3.70
N HIS A 97 0.09 9.71 3.28
CA HIS A 97 -0.85 10.57 2.58
C HIS A 97 -1.49 11.61 3.53
N GLY A 98 -1.31 12.92 3.22
CA GLY A 98 -1.87 14.03 4.00
C GLY A 98 -3.33 14.37 3.65
N PRO A 99 -3.93 15.34 4.35
CA PRO A 99 -3.37 16.13 5.45
C PRO A 99 -3.42 15.46 6.83
N THR A 100 -4.13 14.33 6.98
CA THR A 100 -4.37 13.64 8.26
C THR A 100 -3.21 12.72 8.65
N TYR A 101 -1.98 13.22 8.60
CA TYR A 101 -0.77 12.43 8.90
C TYR A 101 -0.83 11.71 10.26
N TYR A 102 -1.45 12.32 11.29
CA TYR A 102 -1.58 11.77 12.62
C TYR A 102 -2.43 10.48 12.69
N ASN A 103 -3.26 10.22 11.67
CA ASN A 103 -4.07 9.01 11.53
C ASN A 103 -3.34 7.89 10.75
N ARG A 104 -2.14 8.14 10.23
CA ARG A 104 -1.44 7.19 9.34
C ARG A 104 -0.60 6.16 10.07
N TYR A 105 -0.46 6.27 11.37
CA TYR A 105 0.32 5.36 12.20
C TYR A 105 -0.37 5.08 13.53
N PRO A 106 -0.29 3.85 14.05
CA PRO A 106 -0.82 3.52 15.36
C PRO A 106 0.02 4.15 16.49
N PRO A 107 -0.54 4.31 17.71
CA PRO A 107 0.10 5.04 18.82
C PRO A 107 1.52 4.61 19.17
N GLN A 108 1.87 3.32 19.00
CA GLN A 108 3.22 2.81 19.28
C GLN A 108 4.29 3.36 18.33
N PHE A 109 3.90 3.94 17.20
CA PHE A 109 4.81 4.60 16.24
C PHE A 109 4.91 6.11 16.44
N ARG A 110 4.26 6.67 17.46
CA ARG A 110 4.41 8.07 17.85
C ARG A 110 5.72 8.28 18.62
N LYS A 111 6.84 8.22 17.91
CA LYS A 111 8.21 8.35 18.48
C LYS A 111 8.68 9.79 18.56
N PHE A 112 8.31 10.61 17.59
CA PHE A 112 8.67 12.02 17.47
C PHE A 112 7.53 12.90 17.97
N THR A 113 7.83 13.79 18.93
CA THR A 113 6.84 14.69 19.58
C THR A 113 7.45 16.07 19.79
N PRO A 114 6.63 17.14 19.86
CA PRO A 114 5.16 17.18 19.77
C PRO A 114 4.63 16.92 18.36
N THR A 115 3.37 16.48 18.23
CA THR A 115 2.72 16.14 16.96
C THR A 115 1.61 17.12 16.60
N CYS A 116 1.27 17.16 15.31
CA CYS A 116 0.13 17.88 14.75
C CYS A 116 -1.06 16.94 14.63
N ASP A 117 -1.98 16.96 15.59
CA ASP A 117 -3.10 16.03 15.69
C ASP A 117 -4.40 16.62 15.12
N THR A 118 -4.30 17.31 13.99
CA THR A 118 -5.40 17.93 13.27
C THR A 118 -5.18 17.89 11.77
N ASN A 119 -6.27 17.91 10.99
CA ASN A 119 -6.20 18.10 9.54
C ASN A 119 -6.02 19.57 9.12
N GLU A 120 -6.18 20.50 10.07
CA GLU A 120 -5.92 21.94 9.87
C GLU A 120 -4.41 22.21 10.05
N ILE A 121 -3.59 21.65 9.18
CA ILE A 121 -2.12 21.68 9.28
C ILE A 121 -1.52 23.07 9.42
N GLN A 122 -2.21 24.11 8.91
CA GLN A 122 -1.81 25.52 9.03
C GLN A 122 -1.83 26.03 10.47
N THR A 123 -2.51 25.34 11.39
CA THR A 123 -2.55 25.69 12.83
C THR A 123 -1.38 25.11 13.62
N CYS A 124 -0.65 24.18 13.04
CA CYS A 124 0.47 23.52 13.67
C CYS A 124 1.79 24.23 13.41
N THR A 125 2.74 24.05 14.34
CA THR A 125 4.12 24.49 14.11
C THR A 125 4.81 23.61 13.07
N LYS A 126 5.89 24.11 12.47
CA LYS A 126 6.73 23.32 11.57
C LYS A 126 7.28 22.06 12.24
N GLU A 127 7.70 22.17 13.50
CA GLU A 127 8.21 21.03 14.29
C GLU A 127 7.13 19.95 14.44
N GLN A 128 5.91 20.32 14.82
CA GLN A 128 4.80 19.39 14.94
C GLN A 128 4.50 18.66 13.63
N LEU A 129 4.52 19.38 12.49
CA LEU A 129 4.30 18.79 11.18
C LEU A 129 5.40 17.80 10.81
N VAL A 130 6.67 18.19 11.00
CA VAL A 130 7.83 17.32 10.71
C VAL A 130 7.77 16.07 11.57
N ASN A 131 7.59 16.21 12.90
CA ASN A 131 7.50 15.07 13.81
C ASN A 131 6.35 14.12 13.43
N THR A 132 5.18 14.67 13.07
CA THR A 132 4.05 13.85 12.67
C THR A 132 4.35 13.08 11.37
N TYR A 133 4.96 13.73 10.40
CA TYR A 133 5.37 13.11 9.14
C TYR A 133 6.45 12.04 9.36
N ASP A 134 7.46 12.31 10.19
CA ASP A 134 8.52 11.35 10.51
C ASP A 134 7.97 10.09 11.21
N ASN A 135 6.93 10.23 12.03
CA ASN A 135 6.21 9.09 12.59
C ASN A 135 5.54 8.24 11.50
N THR A 136 4.99 8.86 10.44
CA THR A 136 4.45 8.10 9.31
C THR A 136 5.54 7.33 8.58
N LEU A 137 6.72 7.92 8.38
CA LEU A 137 7.86 7.25 7.74
C LEU A 137 8.35 6.07 8.57
N ALA A 138 8.44 6.22 9.90
CA ALA A 138 8.80 5.11 10.78
C ALA A 138 7.80 3.94 10.71
N TYR A 139 6.51 4.24 10.49
CA TYR A 139 5.51 3.20 10.30
C TYR A 139 5.57 2.57 8.91
N VAL A 140 5.79 3.35 7.86
CA VAL A 140 5.99 2.84 6.49
C VAL A 140 7.20 1.90 6.44
N ASP A 141 8.29 2.26 7.10
CA ASP A 141 9.49 1.41 7.22
C ASP A 141 9.15 0.05 7.86
N TYR A 142 8.38 0.05 8.94
CA TYR A 142 7.88 -1.17 9.59
C TYR A 142 7.01 -2.02 8.63
N ILE A 143 6.12 -1.41 7.85
CA ILE A 143 5.27 -2.11 6.88
C ILE A 143 6.11 -2.78 5.79
N VAL A 144 7.14 -2.09 5.29
CA VAL A 144 8.09 -2.65 4.32
C VAL A 144 8.88 -3.81 4.91
N ASP A 145 9.41 -3.65 6.12
CA ASP A 145 10.14 -4.72 6.83
C ASP A 145 9.25 -5.95 7.05
N LYS A 146 8.00 -5.74 7.46
CA LYS A 146 7.02 -6.81 7.63
C LYS A 146 6.76 -7.56 6.32
N ALA A 147 6.62 -6.85 5.19
CA ALA A 147 6.46 -7.46 3.87
C ALA A 147 7.69 -8.30 3.49
N ILE A 148 8.90 -7.76 3.70
CA ILE A 148 10.15 -8.46 3.42
C ILE A 148 10.28 -9.73 4.27
N ASN A 149 9.95 -9.65 5.56
CA ASN A 149 10.06 -10.78 6.47
C ASN A 149 9.03 -11.87 6.13
N LEU A 150 7.77 -11.52 5.84
CA LEU A 150 6.76 -12.46 5.36
C LEU A 150 7.27 -13.25 4.15
N LEU A 151 7.90 -12.58 3.22
CA LEU A 151 8.40 -13.21 2.02
C LEU A 151 9.64 -14.09 2.29
N LYS A 152 10.54 -13.66 3.20
CA LYS A 152 11.68 -14.48 3.62
C LYS A 152 11.26 -15.78 4.32
N GLU A 153 10.20 -15.75 5.12
CA GLU A 153 9.65 -16.92 5.78
C GLU A 153 9.18 -18.00 4.79
N HIS A 154 8.72 -17.56 3.61
CA HIS A 154 8.26 -18.46 2.55
C HIS A 154 9.35 -18.84 1.53
N GLN A 155 10.58 -18.33 1.65
CA GLN A 155 11.70 -18.66 0.75
C GLN A 155 12.17 -20.10 0.81
N GLY A 156 11.94 -20.82 1.91
CA GLY A 156 12.40 -22.20 2.12
C GLY A 156 11.68 -23.23 1.24
N GLU A 157 10.55 -22.88 0.64
CA GLU A 157 9.69 -23.76 -0.15
C GLU A 157 9.84 -23.57 -1.66
N VAL A 158 10.54 -22.51 -2.10
CA VAL A 158 10.70 -22.16 -3.52
C VAL A 158 12.17 -22.17 -3.91
N ASN A 159 12.53 -23.02 -4.89
CA ASN A 159 13.92 -23.22 -5.37
C ASN A 159 14.49 -22.06 -6.21
N LEU A 160 13.88 -20.89 -6.23
CA LEU A 160 14.38 -19.71 -6.94
C LEU A 160 14.46 -18.52 -5.98
N PRO A 161 15.54 -17.70 -6.07
CA PRO A 161 15.56 -16.45 -5.32
C PRO A 161 14.42 -15.56 -5.83
N PRO A 162 13.48 -15.15 -4.95
CA PRO A 162 12.43 -14.27 -5.37
C PRO A 162 13.02 -12.92 -5.80
N ALA A 163 12.61 -12.44 -6.96
CA ALA A 163 12.87 -11.07 -7.34
C ALA A 163 11.85 -10.17 -6.65
N TRP A 164 12.31 -9.33 -5.73
CA TRP A 164 11.46 -8.44 -4.96
C TRP A 164 11.38 -7.07 -5.61
N PHE A 165 10.16 -6.61 -5.89
CA PHE A 165 9.91 -5.21 -6.22
C PHE A 165 8.88 -4.67 -5.24
N ILE A 166 9.32 -3.80 -4.31
CA ILE A 166 8.43 -3.08 -3.40
C ILE A 166 8.17 -1.71 -4.01
N PHE A 167 6.93 -1.46 -4.40
CA PHE A 167 6.48 -0.15 -4.84
C PHE A 167 5.67 0.49 -3.73
N LEU A 168 6.25 1.50 -3.09
CA LEU A 168 5.51 2.39 -2.19
C LEU A 168 5.07 3.59 -3.00
N THR A 169 3.78 3.78 -3.15
CA THR A 169 3.25 5.00 -3.74
C THR A 169 2.81 5.94 -2.62
N THR A 170 3.66 6.89 -2.27
CA THR A 170 3.21 8.11 -1.63
C THR A 170 3.23 9.20 -2.69
N VAL A 171 2.07 9.64 -3.14
CA VAL A 171 1.98 10.81 -4.01
C VAL A 171 1.81 12.03 -3.11
N ASN A 172 2.92 12.63 -2.72
CA ASN A 172 2.90 13.99 -2.21
C ASN A 172 2.74 14.95 -3.39
N ARG A 173 1.62 15.65 -3.44
CA ARG A 173 1.44 16.90 -4.17
C ARG A 173 1.10 18.01 -3.20
#